data_f81c10f0db11465ed536635b175fa466
#
_entry.id   f81c10f0db11465ed536635b175fa466
#
_cell.length_a   1.000
_cell.length_b   1.000
_cell.length_c   1.000
_cell.angle_alpha   90.00
_cell.angle_beta   90.00
_cell.angle_gamma   90.00
#
_symmetry.space_group_name_H-M   'P 1'
#
loop_
_entity.id
_entity.type
_entity.pdbx_description
1 polymer ?
#
loop_
_entity_poly.entity_id
_entity_poly.type
_entity_poly.pdbx_seq_one_letter_code
_entity_poly.pdbx_strand_id
1 'polypeptide(L)'
;MTKLWGPKIYGLVEHDNIIHQPTANYVNLYGMENGLPLSEDETKSGFRKNFPFRNRDARFYHDIVFDGFHYVNAAIPEADKEFLRYCTLYTGGAMRAVANASRTGYFIQKLVPHQANKYDGLYNWSGNLHTYLPYMRLADIYLMYAEACAAVDGAAGKSTNFGKTAEDAINTLRKRAGVGPVGGGEPGDEKGTLCPEYISNS
;
A
#
# COMPACT_ATOMS: atom_id res chain seq x y z
N MET A 1 -5.68 19.58 -1.17
CA MET A 1 -5.85 18.20 -0.68
C MET A 1 -4.53 17.52 -0.35
N THR A 2 -3.52 17.59 -1.21
CA THR A 2 -2.18 17.09 -0.94
C THR A 2 -1.54 17.69 0.31
N LYS A 3 -1.88 18.92 0.67
CA LYS A 3 -1.41 19.56 1.89
C LYS A 3 -1.85 18.85 3.17
N LEU A 4 -3.02 18.21 3.16
CA LEU A 4 -3.57 17.51 4.33
C LEU A 4 -3.19 16.03 4.36
N TRP A 5 -2.92 15.43 3.20
CA TRP A 5 -2.77 13.98 3.06
C TRP A 5 -1.37 13.56 2.62
N GLY A 6 -0.58 14.50 2.07
CA GLY A 6 0.76 14.20 1.56
C GLY A 6 1.81 13.98 2.64
N PRO A 7 2.89 13.28 2.32
CA PRO A 7 4.03 13.13 3.21
C PRO A 7 4.72 14.48 3.42
N LYS A 8 4.92 14.85 4.69
CA LYS A 8 5.84 15.94 5.03
C LYS A 8 7.26 15.40 5.05
N ILE A 9 7.91 15.47 3.92
CA ILE A 9 9.32 15.13 3.83
C ILE A 9 10.08 16.44 4.03
N TYR A 10 10.89 16.50 5.07
CA TYR A 10 11.69 17.68 5.39
C TYR A 10 12.39 18.24 4.15
N GLY A 11 12.15 19.50 3.85
CA GLY A 11 12.72 20.18 2.68
C GLY A 11 12.05 19.88 1.34
N LEU A 12 11.11 18.93 1.26
CA LEU A 12 10.41 18.57 0.02
C LEU A 12 9.03 19.18 -0.08
N VAL A 13 8.35 19.35 1.04
CA VAL A 13 7.03 19.98 1.11
C VAL A 13 7.09 21.10 2.12
N GLU A 14 6.94 22.33 1.65
CA GLU A 14 6.92 23.51 2.51
C GLU A 14 5.52 23.64 3.15
N HIS A 15 5.48 24.01 4.42
CA HIS A 15 4.34 24.53 5.17
C HIS A 15 3.27 23.56 5.68
N ASP A 16 3.41 22.23 5.58
CA ASP A 16 2.32 21.38 5.98
C ASP A 16 2.62 20.46 7.16
N ASN A 17 1.68 20.44 8.09
CA ASN A 17 1.65 19.44 9.15
C ASN A 17 1.01 18.18 8.62
N ILE A 18 1.77 17.08 8.58
CA ILE A 18 1.19 15.79 8.30
C ILE A 18 0.44 15.32 9.53
N ILE A 19 -0.82 15.15 9.34
CA ILE A 19 -1.72 14.68 10.39
C ILE A 19 -1.91 13.17 10.27
N HIS A 20 -1.88 12.63 9.05
CA HIS A 20 -2.21 11.23 8.78
C HIS A 20 -0.95 10.39 8.56
N GLN A 21 -0.64 9.56 9.53
CA GLN A 21 0.45 8.60 9.48
C GLN A 21 -0.13 7.20 9.69
N PRO A 22 0.13 6.25 8.79
CA PRO A 22 -0.36 4.89 8.96
C PRO A 22 0.35 4.23 10.15
N THR A 23 -0.40 3.46 10.92
CA THR A 23 0.19 2.62 11.97
C THR A 23 0.91 1.42 11.36
N ALA A 24 1.86 0.84 12.08
CA ALA A 24 2.52 -0.40 11.66
C ALA A 24 1.49 -1.53 11.44
N ASN A 25 0.48 -1.63 12.30
CA ASN A 25 -0.58 -2.63 12.15
C ASN A 25 -1.32 -2.47 10.81
N TYR A 26 -1.69 -1.24 10.43
CA TYR A 26 -2.29 -0.99 9.12
C TYR A 26 -1.35 -1.36 7.97
N VAL A 27 -0.08 -0.99 8.07
CA VAL A 27 0.93 -1.32 7.04
C VAL A 27 1.13 -2.83 6.91
N ASN A 28 1.02 -3.57 8.01
CA ASN A 28 1.15 -5.02 8.02
C ASN A 28 -0.04 -5.77 7.41
N LEU A 29 -1.19 -5.10 7.21
CA LEU A 29 -2.31 -5.66 6.43
C LEU A 29 -1.98 -5.82 4.94
N TYR A 30 -1.01 -5.06 4.43
CA TYR A 30 -0.43 -5.36 3.12
C TYR A 30 0.45 -6.60 3.26
N GLY A 31 -0.01 -7.73 2.77
CA GLY A 31 0.73 -8.99 2.82
C GLY A 31 1.93 -9.04 1.88
N MET A 32 2.25 -10.23 1.44
CA MET A 32 3.30 -10.53 0.48
C MET A 32 2.75 -10.56 -0.96
N GLU A 33 3.62 -10.45 -1.95
CA GLU A 33 3.24 -10.51 -3.37
C GLU A 33 2.58 -11.84 -3.75
N ASN A 34 2.94 -12.93 -3.07
CA ASN A 34 2.33 -14.25 -3.26
C ASN A 34 0.91 -14.36 -2.64
N GLY A 35 0.37 -13.29 -2.09
CA GLY A 35 -0.99 -13.24 -1.56
C GLY A 35 -1.14 -13.71 -0.11
N LEU A 36 -0.09 -14.18 0.52
CA LEU A 36 -0.13 -14.59 1.93
C LEU A 36 0.06 -13.40 2.88
N PRO A 37 -0.48 -13.44 4.09
CA PRO A 37 -0.21 -12.43 5.11
C PRO A 37 1.25 -12.49 5.56
N LEU A 38 1.71 -11.45 6.25
CA LEU A 38 3.00 -11.48 6.92
C LEU A 38 2.98 -12.57 7.98
N SER A 39 3.97 -13.44 7.95
CA SER A 39 4.15 -14.50 8.94
C SER A 39 5.56 -14.42 9.52
N GLU A 40 5.68 -14.71 10.81
CA GLU A 40 6.99 -14.88 11.43
C GLU A 40 7.73 -16.13 10.92
N ASP A 41 6.98 -17.08 10.40
CA ASP A 41 7.52 -18.24 9.69
C ASP A 41 7.85 -17.84 8.25
N GLU A 42 9.12 -17.54 8.02
CA GLU A 42 9.65 -17.12 6.70
C GLU A 42 9.39 -18.17 5.61
N THR A 43 9.26 -19.45 5.99
CA THR A 43 9.07 -20.55 5.03
C THR A 43 7.67 -20.55 4.44
N LYS A 44 6.67 -20.00 5.15
CA LYS A 44 5.28 -19.95 4.70
C LYS A 44 5.02 -18.78 3.77
N SER A 45 5.29 -17.57 4.23
CA SER A 45 4.94 -16.35 3.47
C SER A 45 6.09 -15.76 2.67
N GLY A 46 7.33 -16.16 2.95
CA GLY A 46 8.53 -15.52 2.39
C GLY A 46 8.87 -14.17 3.01
N PHE A 47 8.16 -13.77 4.06
CA PHE A 47 8.46 -12.53 4.78
C PHE A 47 9.78 -12.66 5.56
N ARG A 48 10.65 -11.65 5.43
CA ARG A 48 11.93 -11.60 6.14
C ARG A 48 12.01 -10.35 7.01
N LYS A 49 12.16 -10.54 8.32
CA LYS A 49 12.28 -9.43 9.29
C LYS A 49 13.43 -8.47 8.97
N ASN A 50 14.54 -8.98 8.45
CA ASN A 50 15.70 -8.19 8.07
C ASN A 50 15.51 -7.39 6.76
N PHE A 51 14.51 -7.75 5.96
CA PHE A 51 14.16 -7.09 4.71
C PHE A 51 12.64 -6.88 4.62
N PRO A 52 12.05 -6.10 5.54
CA PRO A 52 10.60 -6.06 5.76
C PRO A 52 9.81 -5.47 4.59
N PHE A 53 10.49 -4.86 3.64
CA PHE A 53 9.87 -4.19 2.49
C PHE A 53 10.08 -4.94 1.18
N ARG A 54 10.70 -6.13 1.20
CA ARG A 54 10.88 -6.94 -0.01
C ARG A 54 9.67 -7.83 -0.26
N ASN A 55 9.36 -8.03 -1.54
CA ASN A 55 8.33 -8.97 -2.03
C ASN A 55 6.96 -8.75 -1.36
N ARG A 56 6.65 -7.48 -1.05
CA ARG A 56 5.36 -7.09 -0.48
C ARG A 56 4.31 -6.99 -1.58
N ASP A 57 3.07 -7.03 -1.18
CA ASP A 57 1.92 -6.70 -2.03
C ASP A 57 2.21 -5.44 -2.86
N ALA A 58 1.94 -5.47 -4.16
CA ALA A 58 2.22 -4.35 -5.07
C ALA A 58 1.55 -3.03 -4.61
N ARG A 59 0.39 -3.13 -3.93
CA ARG A 59 -0.31 -1.97 -3.37
C ARG A 59 0.45 -1.31 -2.22
N PHE A 60 1.26 -2.07 -1.48
CA PHE A 60 2.14 -1.51 -0.45
C PHE A 60 3.07 -0.45 -1.04
N TYR A 61 3.75 -0.76 -2.13
CA TYR A 61 4.68 0.18 -2.79
C TYR A 61 4.00 1.38 -3.41
N HIS A 62 2.72 1.26 -3.72
CA HIS A 62 1.92 2.34 -4.26
C HIS A 62 1.29 3.23 -3.19
N ASP A 63 0.87 2.65 -2.08
CA ASP A 63 0.05 3.31 -1.07
C ASP A 63 0.86 3.84 0.13
N ILE A 64 2.07 3.30 0.36
CA ILE A 64 2.88 3.56 1.57
C ILE A 64 4.26 4.10 1.19
N VAL A 65 4.66 5.15 1.89
CA VAL A 65 6.06 5.62 1.91
C VAL A 65 6.75 4.98 3.11
N PHE A 66 7.83 4.27 2.87
CA PHE A 66 8.62 3.53 3.86
C PHE A 66 10.10 3.93 3.80
N ASP A 67 10.91 3.42 4.68
CA ASP A 67 12.34 3.71 4.71
C ASP A 67 13.04 3.25 3.41
N GLY A 68 13.78 4.16 2.79
CA GLY A 68 14.41 3.93 1.48
C GLY A 68 13.49 4.11 0.27
N PHE A 69 12.22 4.53 0.46
CA PHE A 69 11.33 4.82 -0.65
C PHE A 69 11.91 5.93 -1.55
N HIS A 70 11.95 5.69 -2.86
CA HIS A 70 12.41 6.65 -3.85
C HIS A 70 11.33 7.69 -4.13
N TYR A 71 11.47 8.87 -3.54
CA TYR A 71 10.42 9.88 -3.56
C TYR A 71 10.61 10.93 -4.66
N VAL A 72 11.85 11.35 -4.93
CA VAL A 72 12.18 12.36 -5.93
C VAL A 72 12.87 11.74 -7.12
N ASN A 73 12.36 11.94 -8.33
CA ASN A 73 12.94 11.46 -9.58
C ASN A 73 13.88 12.49 -10.22
N ALA A 74 13.57 13.78 -10.10
CA ALA A 74 14.40 14.85 -10.63
C ALA A 74 15.77 14.95 -9.94
N ALA A 75 16.71 15.63 -10.56
CA ALA A 75 17.99 15.94 -9.95
C ALA A 75 17.79 16.85 -8.73
N ILE A 76 18.43 16.51 -7.61
CA ILE A 76 18.45 17.32 -6.40
C ILE A 76 19.75 18.10 -6.39
N PRO A 77 19.73 19.45 -6.24
CA PRO A 77 20.94 20.24 -6.10
C PRO A 77 21.76 19.77 -4.89
N GLU A 78 23.09 19.81 -5.00
CA GLU A 78 24.01 19.40 -3.93
C GLU A 78 23.74 20.14 -2.61
N ALA A 79 23.36 21.43 -2.70
CA ALA A 79 23.00 22.25 -1.55
C ALA A 79 21.80 21.69 -0.76
N ASP A 80 20.89 20.97 -1.43
CA ASP A 80 19.69 20.37 -0.83
C ASP A 80 19.91 18.92 -0.39
N LYS A 81 21.06 18.36 -0.69
CA LYS A 81 21.54 17.03 -0.33
C LYS A 81 20.77 15.86 -0.96
N GLU A 82 21.51 15.00 -1.62
CA GLU A 82 21.01 13.83 -2.35
C GLU A 82 20.18 12.86 -1.49
N PHE A 83 20.36 12.83 -0.17
CA PHE A 83 19.57 11.97 0.72
C PHE A 83 18.05 12.26 0.68
N LEU A 84 17.64 13.44 0.20
CA LEU A 84 16.23 13.76 0.04
C LEU A 84 15.55 12.95 -1.07
N ARG A 85 16.31 12.33 -1.97
CA ARG A 85 15.80 11.45 -3.00
C ARG A 85 15.14 10.20 -2.42
N TYR A 86 15.73 9.68 -1.35
CA TYR A 86 15.24 8.50 -0.64
C TYR A 86 14.77 8.88 0.76
N CYS A 87 13.64 8.34 1.16
CA CYS A 87 13.09 8.59 2.49
C CYS A 87 13.96 7.96 3.58
N THR A 88 14.31 8.75 4.58
CA THR A 88 15.13 8.33 5.74
C THR A 88 14.23 8.17 6.96
N LEU A 89 13.44 7.08 6.96
CA LEU A 89 12.41 6.80 7.97
C LEU A 89 12.86 5.80 9.04
N TYR A 90 14.12 5.36 9.00
CA TYR A 90 14.73 4.54 10.06
C TYR A 90 14.88 5.33 11.36
N THR A 91 15.03 4.63 12.47
CA THR A 91 15.25 5.26 13.78
C THR A 91 16.55 6.10 13.77
N GLY A 92 16.42 7.40 14.01
CA GLY A 92 17.53 8.36 13.89
C GLY A 92 17.66 9.00 12.51
N GLY A 93 16.89 8.55 11.51
CA GLY A 93 16.84 9.19 10.20
C GLY A 93 16.24 10.60 10.25
N ALA A 94 16.64 11.46 9.31
CA ALA A 94 16.21 12.86 9.28
C ALA A 94 14.68 13.03 9.23
N MET A 95 13.98 12.10 8.60
CA MET A 95 12.52 12.13 8.48
C MET A 95 11.80 11.49 9.69
N ARG A 96 12.55 11.03 10.70
CA ARG A 96 12.06 10.56 12.00
C ARG A 96 12.50 11.44 13.18
N ALA A 97 13.62 12.10 13.06
CA ALA A 97 14.27 12.83 14.17
C ALA A 97 13.73 14.25 14.38
N VAL A 98 13.07 14.84 13.39
CA VAL A 98 12.55 16.22 13.49
C VAL A 98 11.16 16.26 14.11
N ALA A 99 10.83 17.38 14.77
CA ALA A 99 9.60 17.54 15.56
C ALA A 99 8.30 17.20 14.80
N ASN A 100 8.28 17.42 13.50
CA ASN A 100 7.10 17.16 12.64
C ASN A 100 7.29 15.96 11.70
N ALA A 101 8.22 15.07 12.02
CA ALA A 101 8.50 13.88 11.23
C ALA A 101 7.52 12.74 11.52
N SER A 102 7.67 11.64 10.79
CA SER A 102 6.87 10.46 11.02
C SER A 102 7.14 9.85 12.41
N ARG A 103 6.11 9.65 13.20
CA ARG A 103 6.17 8.94 14.47
C ARG A 103 6.09 7.43 14.31
N THR A 104 5.49 6.97 13.22
CA THR A 104 5.26 5.55 12.96
C THR A 104 6.34 4.92 12.08
N GLY A 105 7.16 5.71 11.39
CA GLY A 105 8.12 5.24 10.39
C GLY A 105 7.54 5.10 9.00
N TYR A 106 6.31 5.56 8.79
CA TYR A 106 5.61 5.48 7.52
C TYR A 106 4.89 6.79 7.20
N PHE A 107 4.65 7.02 5.89
CA PHE A 107 3.71 8.01 5.42
C PHE A 107 2.74 7.37 4.43
N ILE A 108 1.60 8.02 4.18
CA ILE A 108 0.64 7.62 3.16
C ILE A 108 1.05 8.23 1.83
N GLN A 109 1.22 7.38 0.80
CA GLN A 109 1.36 7.80 -0.59
C GLN A 109 0.00 7.78 -1.31
N LYS A 110 -0.92 6.95 -0.85
CA LYS A 110 -2.28 6.89 -1.40
C LYS A 110 -2.97 8.25 -1.36
N LEU A 111 -3.63 8.61 -2.45
CA LEU A 111 -4.29 9.91 -2.66
C LEU A 111 -3.33 11.11 -2.76
N VAL A 112 -2.04 10.87 -2.80
CA VAL A 112 -1.04 11.91 -3.06
C VAL A 112 -0.60 11.78 -4.51
N PRO A 113 -0.64 12.85 -5.32
CA PRO A 113 -0.09 12.79 -6.66
C PRO A 113 1.39 12.45 -6.63
N HIS A 114 1.79 11.44 -7.39
CA HIS A 114 3.21 11.14 -7.59
C HIS A 114 3.92 12.36 -8.18
N GLN A 115 5.16 12.58 -7.81
CA GLN A 115 5.96 13.73 -8.26
C GLN A 115 5.44 15.11 -7.79
N ALA A 116 4.47 15.14 -6.88
CA ALA A 116 4.01 16.39 -6.27
C ALA A 116 4.98 16.82 -5.16
N ASN A 117 6.19 17.17 -5.53
CA ASN A 117 7.22 17.66 -4.64
C ASN A 117 7.99 18.82 -5.28
N LYS A 118 8.83 19.48 -4.49
CA LYS A 118 9.58 20.68 -4.89
C LYS A 118 10.46 20.48 -6.14
N TYR A 119 10.99 19.28 -6.35
CA TYR A 119 12.00 19.02 -7.39
C TYR A 119 11.40 18.45 -8.68
N ASP A 120 10.38 17.61 -8.59
CA ASP A 120 9.74 16.99 -9.76
C ASP A 120 8.75 17.93 -10.49
N GLY A 121 8.47 19.09 -9.93
CA GLY A 121 7.75 20.17 -10.64
C GLY A 121 6.23 20.07 -10.67
N LEU A 122 5.62 18.99 -10.19
CA LEU A 122 4.16 18.88 -10.03
C LEU A 122 3.65 19.55 -8.75
N TYR A 123 4.50 20.34 -8.12
CA TYR A 123 4.18 21.05 -6.87
C TYR A 123 3.26 22.27 -7.07
N ASN A 124 2.96 22.63 -8.29
CA ASN A 124 2.15 23.81 -8.58
C ASN A 124 0.67 23.55 -8.26
N TRP A 125 0.25 24.04 -7.12
CA TRP A 125 -1.12 23.95 -6.60
C TRP A 125 -2.18 24.67 -7.46
N SER A 126 -1.78 25.54 -8.35
CA SER A 126 -2.70 26.43 -9.05
C SER A 126 -3.20 25.90 -10.38
N GLY A 127 -2.63 24.81 -10.88
CA GLY A 127 -2.87 24.56 -12.28
C GLY A 127 -3.58 23.26 -12.64
N ASN A 128 -3.07 22.14 -12.21
CA ASN A 128 -3.43 20.90 -12.90
C ASN A 128 -3.59 19.65 -12.01
N LEU A 129 -3.57 19.80 -10.69
CA LEU A 129 -3.77 18.67 -9.80
C LEU A 129 -5.25 18.47 -9.51
N HIS A 130 -5.94 17.79 -10.41
CA HIS A 130 -7.31 17.35 -10.18
C HIS A 130 -7.29 16.05 -9.36
N THR A 131 -7.50 16.16 -8.06
CA THR A 131 -7.63 15.00 -7.19
C THR A 131 -9.11 14.69 -6.98
N TYR A 132 -9.54 13.53 -7.43
CA TYR A 132 -10.89 13.04 -7.20
C TYR A 132 -10.85 12.02 -6.06
N LEU A 133 -11.68 12.21 -5.05
CA LEU A 133 -11.92 11.20 -4.03
C LEU A 133 -13.13 10.38 -4.46
N PRO A 134 -12.94 9.11 -4.84
CA PRO A 134 -14.07 8.25 -5.15
C PRO A 134 -14.87 7.98 -3.88
N TYR A 135 -16.18 8.21 -3.95
CA TYR A 135 -17.08 7.89 -2.86
C TYR A 135 -17.29 6.36 -2.74
N MET A 136 -17.41 5.70 -3.88
CA MET A 136 -17.52 4.25 -3.98
C MET A 136 -16.87 3.78 -5.28
N ARG A 137 -16.21 2.63 -5.25
CA ARG A 137 -15.57 2.03 -6.42
C ARG A 137 -16.13 0.63 -6.64
N LEU A 138 -16.01 0.13 -7.86
CA LEU A 138 -16.40 -1.24 -8.18
C LEU A 138 -15.73 -2.30 -7.28
N ALA A 139 -14.49 -2.03 -6.84
CA ALA A 139 -13.79 -2.88 -5.88
C ALA A 139 -14.55 -3.01 -4.55
N ASP A 140 -15.17 -1.94 -4.08
CA ASP A 140 -15.92 -1.95 -2.83
C ASP A 140 -17.18 -2.84 -2.98
N ILE A 141 -17.81 -2.82 -4.15
CA ILE A 141 -18.96 -3.71 -4.47
C ILE A 141 -18.53 -5.18 -4.48
N TYR A 142 -17.37 -5.50 -5.10
CA TYR A 142 -16.84 -6.86 -5.09
C TYR A 142 -16.55 -7.37 -3.69
N LEU A 143 -15.97 -6.52 -2.82
CA LEU A 143 -15.68 -6.89 -1.43
C LEU A 143 -16.95 -7.11 -0.62
N MET A 144 -17.95 -6.22 -0.73
CA MET A 144 -19.24 -6.40 -0.07
C MET A 144 -19.95 -7.67 -0.55
N TYR A 145 -19.90 -7.96 -1.85
CA TYR A 145 -20.42 -9.20 -2.40
C TYR A 145 -19.73 -10.43 -1.81
N ALA A 146 -18.38 -10.42 -1.79
CA ALA A 146 -17.58 -11.52 -1.24
C ALA A 146 -17.89 -11.77 0.24
N GLU A 147 -17.96 -10.69 1.03
CA GLU A 147 -18.29 -10.76 2.46
C GLU A 147 -19.69 -11.36 2.67
N ALA A 148 -20.69 -10.87 1.94
CA ALA A 148 -22.06 -11.38 2.05
C ALA A 148 -22.17 -12.86 1.66
N CYS A 149 -21.51 -13.28 0.58
CA CYS A 149 -21.53 -14.68 0.16
C CYS A 149 -20.75 -15.58 1.13
N ALA A 150 -19.60 -15.12 1.62
CA ALA A 150 -18.81 -15.89 2.59
C ALA A 150 -19.53 -16.08 3.92
N ALA A 151 -20.31 -15.10 4.36
CA ALA A 151 -21.11 -15.20 5.57
C ALA A 151 -22.22 -16.29 5.49
N VAL A 152 -22.65 -16.63 4.28
CA VAL A 152 -23.70 -17.65 4.07
C VAL A 152 -23.11 -19.04 3.88
N ASP A 153 -22.06 -19.17 3.08
CA ASP A 153 -21.59 -20.48 2.58
C ASP A 153 -20.05 -20.53 2.41
N GLY A 154 -19.33 -19.73 3.18
CA GLY A 154 -17.87 -19.68 3.15
C GLY A 154 -17.30 -19.20 1.82
N ALA A 155 -16.03 -19.53 1.56
CA ALA A 155 -15.30 -19.10 0.37
C ALA A 155 -15.96 -19.53 -0.95
N ALA A 156 -16.68 -20.67 -0.96
CA ALA A 156 -17.42 -21.18 -2.10
C ALA A 156 -18.81 -20.55 -2.28
N GLY A 157 -19.27 -19.75 -1.32
CA GLY A 157 -20.58 -19.08 -1.35
C GLY A 157 -20.72 -18.18 -2.57
N LYS A 158 -21.90 -18.23 -3.21
CA LYS A 158 -22.21 -17.43 -4.39
C LYS A 158 -23.67 -17.07 -4.49
N SER A 159 -23.98 -15.95 -5.12
CA SER A 159 -25.34 -15.58 -5.49
C SER A 159 -25.81 -16.36 -6.72
N THR A 160 -27.12 -16.63 -6.81
CA THR A 160 -27.73 -17.21 -7.99
C THR A 160 -27.68 -16.30 -9.23
N ASN A 161 -27.56 -14.98 -9.00
CA ASN A 161 -27.59 -13.98 -10.07
C ASN A 161 -26.19 -13.54 -10.52
N PHE A 162 -25.14 -13.95 -9.80
CA PHE A 162 -23.76 -13.61 -10.13
C PHE A 162 -22.89 -14.84 -9.96
N GLY A 163 -22.29 -15.31 -11.05
CA GLY A 163 -21.65 -16.62 -11.12
C GLY A 163 -20.31 -16.78 -10.39
N LYS A 164 -19.80 -15.72 -9.75
CA LYS A 164 -18.55 -15.78 -8.99
C LYS A 164 -18.79 -16.21 -7.55
N THR A 165 -17.86 -17.02 -7.03
CA THR A 165 -17.82 -17.31 -5.58
C THR A 165 -17.28 -16.12 -4.81
N ALA A 166 -17.37 -16.15 -3.47
CA ALA A 166 -16.74 -15.16 -2.61
C ALA A 166 -15.22 -15.08 -2.86
N GLU A 167 -14.56 -16.24 -2.95
CA GLU A 167 -13.13 -16.34 -3.28
C GLU A 167 -12.82 -15.75 -4.66
N ASP A 168 -13.57 -16.10 -5.71
CA ASP A 168 -13.37 -15.57 -7.06
C ASP A 168 -13.50 -14.05 -7.12
N ALA A 169 -14.42 -13.49 -6.34
CA ALA A 169 -14.62 -12.05 -6.27
C ALA A 169 -13.38 -11.33 -5.70
N ILE A 170 -12.83 -11.85 -4.60
CA ILE A 170 -11.60 -11.34 -4.01
C ILE A 170 -10.41 -11.52 -4.97
N ASN A 171 -10.25 -12.71 -5.55
CA ASN A 171 -9.16 -13.03 -6.46
C ASN A 171 -9.21 -12.19 -7.74
N THR A 172 -10.39 -11.78 -8.20
CA THR A 172 -10.52 -10.80 -9.29
C THR A 172 -9.82 -9.48 -8.96
N LEU A 173 -9.95 -8.99 -7.74
CA LEU A 173 -9.29 -7.75 -7.30
C LEU A 173 -7.79 -7.95 -7.09
N ARG A 174 -7.40 -9.08 -6.51
CA ARG A 174 -6.00 -9.44 -6.28
C ARG A 174 -5.23 -9.58 -7.59
N LYS A 175 -5.78 -10.30 -8.56
CA LYS A 175 -5.23 -10.45 -9.91
C LYS A 175 -5.00 -9.09 -10.58
N ARG A 176 -5.96 -8.17 -10.50
CA ARG A 176 -5.82 -6.81 -11.02
C ARG A 176 -4.71 -6.03 -10.31
N ALA A 177 -4.53 -6.25 -9.01
CA ALA A 177 -3.50 -5.60 -8.21
C ALA A 177 -2.10 -6.21 -8.38
N GLY A 178 -1.96 -7.30 -9.13
CA GLY A 178 -0.68 -8.01 -9.29
C GLY A 178 -0.24 -8.74 -8.02
N VAL A 179 -1.19 -9.32 -7.29
CA VAL A 179 -0.96 -10.06 -6.05
C VAL A 179 -1.49 -11.48 -6.21
N GLY A 180 -0.82 -12.44 -5.61
CA GLY A 180 -1.27 -13.83 -5.58
C GLY A 180 -2.66 -14.01 -4.98
N PRO A 181 -3.34 -15.12 -5.29
CA PRO A 181 -4.70 -15.39 -4.85
C PRO A 181 -4.80 -15.61 -3.33
N VAL A 182 -6.01 -15.65 -2.80
CA VAL A 182 -6.26 -16.13 -1.44
C VAL A 182 -5.74 -17.57 -1.34
N GLY A 183 -5.02 -17.90 -0.26
CA GLY A 183 -4.33 -19.18 -0.13
C GLY A 183 -2.94 -19.23 -0.76
N GLY A 184 -2.49 -18.13 -1.38
CA GLY A 184 -1.14 -17.95 -1.89
C GLY A 184 -0.85 -18.65 -3.22
N GLY A 185 -0.06 -18.00 -4.06
CA GLY A 185 0.34 -18.43 -5.40
C GLY A 185 1.11 -17.34 -6.12
N GLU A 186 1.38 -17.55 -7.39
CA GLU A 186 1.97 -16.50 -8.22
C GLU A 186 0.96 -15.40 -8.53
N PRO A 187 1.41 -14.14 -8.70
CA PRO A 187 0.56 -13.08 -9.17
C PRO A 187 -0.09 -13.43 -10.51
N GLY A 188 -1.41 -13.50 -10.54
CA GLY A 188 -2.17 -13.87 -11.73
C GLY A 188 -2.81 -15.25 -11.67
N ASP A 189 -2.43 -16.10 -10.73
CA ASP A 189 -3.13 -17.37 -10.47
C ASP A 189 -4.59 -17.13 -10.11
N GLU A 190 -5.44 -18.08 -10.46
CA GLU A 190 -6.88 -18.00 -10.18
C GLU A 190 -7.22 -18.54 -8.79
N LYS A 191 -6.45 -19.50 -8.28
CA LYS A 191 -6.67 -20.16 -7.00
C LYS A 191 -5.38 -20.34 -6.22
N GLY A 192 -5.50 -20.27 -4.89
CA GLY A 192 -4.39 -20.48 -3.99
C GLY A 192 -4.02 -21.95 -3.83
N THR A 193 -2.73 -22.22 -3.85
CA THR A 193 -2.16 -23.57 -3.74
C THR A 193 -1.09 -23.69 -2.65
N LEU A 194 -0.55 -22.58 -2.17
CA LEU A 194 0.54 -22.59 -1.19
C LEU A 194 0.07 -22.89 0.24
N CYS A 195 -1.11 -22.39 0.60
CA CYS A 195 -1.69 -22.55 1.93
C CYS A 195 -3.23 -22.69 1.81
N PRO A 196 -3.74 -23.84 1.31
CA PRO A 196 -5.17 -24.03 1.09
C PRO A 196 -6.00 -23.91 2.36
N GLU A 197 -5.46 -24.24 3.51
CA GLU A 197 -6.11 -24.10 4.81
C GLU A 197 -6.45 -22.64 5.16
N TYR A 198 -5.78 -21.68 4.57
CA TYR A 198 -6.07 -20.26 4.74
C TYR A 198 -7.40 -19.86 4.10
N ILE A 199 -7.81 -20.55 3.06
CA ILE A 199 -9.08 -20.32 2.37
C ILE A 199 -10.26 -20.78 3.24
N SER A 200 -10.07 -21.87 3.98
CA SER A 200 -11.13 -22.47 4.80
C SER A 200 -11.35 -21.74 6.14
N ASN A 201 -10.42 -20.91 6.57
CA ASN A 201 -10.44 -20.23 7.87
C ASN A 201 -10.59 -18.70 7.77
N SER A 202 -10.82 -18.15 6.57
CA SER A 202 -10.94 -16.70 6.33
C SER A 202 -12.37 -16.23 6.19
#